data_5bf4e41eb16c72ae0330ce4b053924fd
#
_entry.id   5bf4e41eb16c72ae0330ce4b053924fd
#
_cell.length_a   1.000
_cell.length_b   1.000
_cell.length_c   1.000
_cell.angle_alpha   90.00
_cell.angle_beta   90.00
_cell.angle_gamma   90.00
#
_symmetry.space_group_name_H-M   'P 1'
#
loop_
_entity.id
_entity.type
_entity.pdbx_description
1 polymer ?
#
loop_
_entity_poly.entity_id
_entity_poly.type
_entity_poly.pdbx_seq_one_letter_code
_entity_poly.pdbx_strand_id
1 'polypeptide(L)'
;MQEMKTMSTPAEVVTPALLKNWQVNREAQDKSDRGTVLVVGGALRSPGAALLAGRAALRVGAGRLTLAVTESAAVAVSVAVPESGSVPLPEDDGVISGGRAAKALAPDLETADVLLLGPGLDDAGQTEELLRGISPLLNDDAAVVLDAYALGVLHGLPEVYQRWAGRLVLTPNQKEAARLLETDPDGDTDTEQTAVDIAAKYQAVVALHGVIAAPDGRRWVIPAGNSGLGTSGSGDVLAGAISGFLARKASPEQAACWGTYLHSTAGDRLSAAQGPLSFLAGELLEAMPRVMAELTV
;
A
#
# COMPACT_ATOMS: atom_id res chain seq x y z
N MET A 1 21.17 -24.32 -29.90
CA MET A 1 20.20 -23.22 -29.89
C MET A 1 20.58 -22.36 -28.70
N GLN A 2 21.29 -21.26 -28.94
CA GLN A 2 21.75 -20.37 -27.89
C GLN A 2 20.52 -19.59 -27.36
N GLU A 3 20.21 -19.80 -26.09
CA GLU A 3 19.25 -18.94 -25.39
C GLU A 3 19.74 -17.49 -25.49
N MET A 4 19.01 -16.69 -26.22
CA MET A 4 19.17 -15.22 -26.17
C MET A 4 18.80 -14.81 -24.74
N LYS A 5 19.81 -14.61 -23.90
CA LYS A 5 19.67 -13.93 -22.62
C LYS A 5 19.16 -12.52 -22.94
N THR A 6 17.88 -12.30 -22.77
CA THR A 6 17.27 -10.95 -22.86
C THR A 6 18.06 -10.08 -21.90
N MET A 7 18.82 -9.13 -22.42
CA MET A 7 19.50 -8.11 -21.61
C MET A 7 18.40 -7.30 -20.92
N SER A 8 18.17 -7.59 -19.64
CA SER A 8 17.24 -6.78 -18.84
C SER A 8 17.78 -5.37 -18.74
N THR A 9 16.95 -4.38 -19.05
CA THR A 9 17.29 -2.96 -18.83
C THR A 9 17.68 -2.77 -17.37
N PRO A 10 18.79 -2.09 -17.04
CA PRO A 10 19.18 -1.86 -15.65
C PRO A 10 18.08 -1.07 -14.91
N ALA A 11 17.97 -1.32 -13.60
CA ALA A 11 17.01 -0.59 -12.75
C ALA A 11 17.39 0.91 -12.70
N GLU A 12 16.39 1.78 -12.80
CA GLU A 12 16.59 3.23 -12.66
C GLU A 12 16.66 3.61 -11.18
N VAL A 13 17.67 4.40 -10.78
CA VAL A 13 17.81 4.86 -9.40
C VAL A 13 16.85 6.04 -9.15
N VAL A 14 15.97 5.90 -8.18
CA VAL A 14 15.06 6.98 -7.76
C VAL A 14 15.86 8.02 -6.98
N THR A 15 15.99 9.19 -7.59
CA THR A 15 16.69 10.34 -7.03
C THR A 15 15.73 11.52 -6.80
N PRO A 16 16.10 12.52 -5.97
CA PRO A 16 15.34 13.76 -5.86
C PRO A 16 15.11 14.44 -7.22
N ALA A 17 16.10 14.39 -8.12
CA ALA A 17 15.99 14.97 -9.46
C ALA A 17 14.95 14.23 -10.31
N LEU A 18 14.92 12.89 -10.28
CA LEU A 18 13.90 12.10 -10.95
C LEU A 18 12.50 12.47 -10.45
N LEU A 19 12.30 12.50 -9.13
CA LEU A 19 10.99 12.81 -8.54
C LEU A 19 10.54 14.25 -8.82
N LYS A 20 11.46 15.21 -8.84
CA LYS A 20 11.16 16.61 -9.25
C LYS A 20 10.69 16.71 -10.70
N ASN A 21 11.21 15.88 -11.59
CA ASN A 21 10.80 15.81 -12.99
C ASN A 21 9.56 14.94 -13.21
N TRP A 22 9.25 14.05 -12.26
CA TRP A 22 8.12 13.13 -12.30
C TRP A 22 7.10 13.48 -11.20
N GLN A 23 6.57 14.70 -11.31
CA GLN A 23 5.72 15.25 -10.25
C GLN A 23 4.30 14.70 -10.30
N VAL A 24 3.76 14.44 -9.10
CA VAL A 24 2.34 14.14 -8.92
C VAL A 24 1.55 15.45 -8.97
N ASN A 25 0.35 15.41 -9.57
CA ASN A 25 -0.49 16.57 -9.83
C ASN A 25 -0.49 17.59 -8.67
N ARG A 26 -0.04 18.83 -8.99
CA ARG A 26 0.02 19.98 -8.07
C ARG A 26 -1.20 20.90 -8.20
N GLU A 27 -1.99 20.75 -9.26
CA GLU A 27 -3.07 21.69 -9.60
C GLU A 27 -4.38 21.39 -8.88
N ALA A 28 -4.41 20.36 -8.02
CA ALA A 28 -5.58 20.01 -7.22
C ALA A 28 -5.95 21.17 -6.27
N GLN A 29 -7.06 21.84 -6.58
CA GLN A 29 -7.50 23.03 -5.84
C GLN A 29 -8.39 22.67 -4.65
N ASP A 30 -9.09 21.55 -4.72
CA ASP A 30 -9.96 21.11 -3.64
C ASP A 30 -9.74 19.64 -3.23
N LYS A 31 -10.47 19.22 -2.20
CA LYS A 31 -10.38 17.83 -1.68
C LYS A 31 -10.91 16.78 -2.67
N SER A 32 -11.79 17.15 -3.60
CA SER A 32 -12.34 16.24 -4.60
C SER A 32 -11.29 15.93 -5.66
N ASP A 33 -10.50 16.93 -6.06
CA ASP A 33 -9.40 16.78 -7.04
C ASP A 33 -8.28 15.88 -6.53
N ARG A 34 -8.15 15.75 -5.20
CA ARG A 34 -7.13 14.94 -4.52
C ARG A 34 -7.57 13.51 -4.22
N GLY A 35 -8.76 13.16 -4.66
CA GLY A 35 -9.32 11.82 -4.61
C GLY A 35 -9.67 11.28 -3.21
N THR A 36 -10.32 10.13 -3.22
CA THR A 36 -10.84 9.43 -2.04
C THR A 36 -10.13 8.10 -1.84
N VAL A 37 -9.56 7.88 -0.66
CA VAL A 37 -8.96 6.60 -0.25
C VAL A 37 -9.94 5.88 0.70
N LEU A 38 -10.28 4.64 0.34
CA LEU A 38 -10.98 3.69 1.21
C LEU A 38 -9.95 2.70 1.76
N VAL A 39 -9.75 2.69 3.06
CA VAL A 39 -8.90 1.71 3.74
C VAL A 39 -9.80 0.66 4.39
N VAL A 40 -9.60 -0.61 4.03
CA VAL A 40 -10.35 -1.75 4.55
C VAL A 40 -9.43 -2.68 5.33
N GLY A 41 -9.66 -2.80 6.63
CA GLY A 41 -8.81 -3.60 7.51
C GLY A 41 -9.13 -3.36 8.99
N GLY A 42 -8.11 -3.43 9.85
CA GLY A 42 -8.26 -3.09 11.27
C GLY A 42 -9.24 -4.00 12.00
N ALA A 43 -8.97 -5.33 12.02
CA ALA A 43 -9.64 -6.26 12.93
C ALA A 43 -9.41 -5.83 14.38
N LEU A 44 -10.22 -6.33 15.32
CA LEU A 44 -10.21 -5.91 16.72
C LEU A 44 -8.82 -5.92 17.37
N ARG A 45 -7.96 -6.85 16.97
CA ARG A 45 -6.60 -6.98 17.52
C ARG A 45 -5.61 -5.93 16.98
N SER A 46 -5.88 -5.36 15.81
CA SER A 46 -4.95 -4.49 15.08
C SER A 46 -5.64 -3.31 14.38
N PRO A 47 -6.57 -2.57 15.03
CA PRO A 47 -7.25 -1.46 14.38
C PRO A 47 -6.31 -0.29 14.05
N GLY A 48 -5.19 -0.18 14.77
CA GLY A 48 -4.15 0.82 14.56
C GLY A 48 -3.45 0.73 13.19
N ALA A 49 -3.42 -0.44 12.55
CA ALA A 49 -2.85 -0.62 11.22
C ALA A 49 -3.60 0.21 10.15
N ALA A 50 -4.93 0.07 10.12
CA ALA A 50 -5.77 0.89 9.24
C ALA A 50 -5.67 2.39 9.53
N LEU A 51 -5.53 2.76 10.82
CA LEU A 51 -5.33 4.15 11.24
C LEU A 51 -4.00 4.71 10.72
N LEU A 52 -2.89 3.98 10.88
CA LEU A 52 -1.58 4.39 10.38
C LEU A 52 -1.60 4.54 8.86
N ALA A 53 -2.15 3.57 8.14
CA ALA A 53 -2.29 3.61 6.69
C ALA A 53 -3.13 4.81 6.22
N GLY A 54 -4.29 5.02 6.81
CA GLY A 54 -5.17 6.14 6.45
C GLY A 54 -4.53 7.50 6.71
N ARG A 55 -3.90 7.68 7.87
CA ARG A 55 -3.16 8.92 8.17
C ARG A 55 -2.01 9.16 7.20
N ALA A 56 -1.29 8.10 6.81
CA ALA A 56 -0.23 8.23 5.82
C ALA A 56 -0.77 8.72 4.47
N ALA A 57 -1.92 8.22 4.01
CA ALA A 57 -2.57 8.69 2.79
C ALA A 57 -2.91 10.18 2.85
N LEU A 58 -3.48 10.66 3.97
CA LEU A 58 -3.77 12.09 4.15
C LEU A 58 -2.48 12.92 4.22
N ARG A 59 -1.42 12.43 4.88
CA ARG A 59 -0.13 13.14 5.02
C ARG A 59 0.59 13.36 3.70
N VAL A 60 0.36 12.53 2.69
CA VAL A 60 0.90 12.74 1.34
C VAL A 60 -0.10 13.44 0.42
N GLY A 61 -1.25 13.83 0.93
CA GLY A 61 -2.16 14.78 0.28
C GLY A 61 -3.42 14.19 -0.34
N ALA A 62 -3.84 12.97 0.00
CA ALA A 62 -5.18 12.47 -0.34
C ALA A 62 -6.26 13.46 0.13
N GLY A 63 -7.33 13.61 -0.64
CA GLY A 63 -8.37 14.59 -0.36
C GLY A 63 -9.40 14.15 0.66
N ARG A 64 -9.76 12.86 0.62
CA ARG A 64 -10.75 12.24 1.52
C ARG A 64 -10.26 10.87 1.96
N LEU A 65 -10.64 10.49 3.16
CA LEU A 65 -10.33 9.19 3.75
C LEU A 65 -11.60 8.57 4.33
N THR A 66 -11.83 7.32 4.03
CA THR A 66 -12.79 6.45 4.74
C THR A 66 -12.03 5.28 5.36
N LEU A 67 -12.22 5.06 6.66
CA LEU A 67 -11.67 3.91 7.39
C LEU A 67 -12.77 2.89 7.63
N ALA A 68 -12.67 1.73 7.02
CA ALA A 68 -13.58 0.61 7.21
C ALA A 68 -12.90 -0.43 8.11
N VAL A 69 -13.32 -0.49 9.35
CA VAL A 69 -12.74 -1.30 10.43
C VAL A 69 -13.85 -2.07 11.15
N THR A 70 -13.49 -3.03 12.00
CA THR A 70 -14.48 -3.74 12.84
C THR A 70 -15.41 -2.78 13.56
N GLU A 71 -16.68 -3.15 13.69
CA GLU A 71 -17.72 -2.35 14.36
C GLU A 71 -17.28 -1.95 15.78
N SER A 72 -16.68 -2.87 16.51
CA SER A 72 -16.18 -2.62 17.88
C SER A 72 -15.06 -1.58 17.96
N ALA A 73 -14.25 -1.40 16.90
CA ALA A 73 -13.17 -0.43 16.85
C ALA A 73 -13.57 0.91 16.20
N ALA A 74 -14.65 0.95 15.43
CA ALA A 74 -15.01 2.06 14.56
C ALA A 74 -15.11 3.42 15.28
N VAL A 75 -15.73 3.48 16.45
CA VAL A 75 -15.86 4.73 17.23
C VAL A 75 -14.50 5.22 17.70
N ALA A 76 -13.65 4.33 18.22
CA ALA A 76 -12.33 4.70 18.72
C ALA A 76 -11.44 5.22 17.58
N VAL A 77 -11.48 4.56 16.42
CA VAL A 77 -10.74 4.97 15.22
C VAL A 77 -11.23 6.33 14.72
N SER A 78 -12.56 6.57 14.67
CA SER A 78 -13.14 7.87 14.26
C SER A 78 -12.71 9.02 15.15
N VAL A 79 -12.59 8.80 16.45
CA VAL A 79 -12.09 9.81 17.39
C VAL A 79 -10.59 10.06 17.21
N ALA A 80 -9.82 9.02 16.90
CA ALA A 80 -8.37 9.12 16.71
C ALA A 80 -7.98 9.77 15.35
N VAL A 81 -8.86 9.69 14.34
CA VAL A 81 -8.67 10.30 13.01
C VAL A 81 -9.91 11.10 12.63
N PRO A 82 -10.11 12.28 13.22
CA PRO A 82 -11.34 13.08 13.01
C PRO A 82 -11.47 13.61 11.57
N GLU A 83 -10.41 13.52 10.77
CA GLU A 83 -10.41 13.88 9.35
C GLU A 83 -11.00 12.80 8.44
N SER A 84 -11.31 11.60 8.96
CA SER A 84 -11.84 10.47 8.18
C SER A 84 -13.34 10.25 8.38
N GLY A 85 -14.00 9.72 7.34
CA GLY A 85 -15.23 8.94 7.50
C GLY A 85 -14.92 7.58 8.10
N SER A 86 -15.91 6.91 8.67
CA SER A 86 -15.77 5.57 9.22
C SER A 86 -16.94 4.68 8.80
N VAL A 87 -16.61 3.47 8.38
CA VAL A 87 -17.58 2.41 8.08
C VAL A 87 -17.37 1.27 9.08
N PRO A 88 -18.33 1.05 10.00
CA PRO A 88 -18.28 -0.09 10.89
C PRO A 88 -18.55 -1.39 10.10
N LEU A 89 -17.57 -2.30 10.09
CA LEU A 89 -17.69 -3.57 9.39
C LEU A 89 -18.25 -4.65 10.31
N PRO A 90 -19.21 -5.45 9.82
CA PRO A 90 -19.71 -6.62 10.55
C PRO A 90 -18.57 -7.56 10.95
N GLU A 91 -18.60 -8.02 12.18
CA GLU A 91 -17.57 -8.90 12.75
C GLU A 91 -18.18 -10.09 13.48
N ASP A 92 -17.38 -11.13 13.68
CA ASP A 92 -17.67 -12.25 14.55
C ASP A 92 -16.44 -12.43 15.47
N ASP A 93 -16.63 -12.26 16.78
CA ASP A 93 -15.55 -12.32 17.80
C ASP A 93 -14.33 -11.43 17.48
N GLY A 94 -14.57 -10.26 16.88
CA GLY A 94 -13.52 -9.30 16.52
C GLY A 94 -12.83 -9.54 15.18
N VAL A 95 -13.22 -10.59 14.47
CA VAL A 95 -12.78 -10.89 13.09
C VAL A 95 -13.78 -10.31 12.10
N ILE A 96 -13.32 -9.56 11.11
CA ILE A 96 -14.19 -9.00 10.06
C ILE A 96 -14.86 -10.14 9.27
N SER A 97 -16.19 -10.14 9.21
CA SER A 97 -16.97 -11.10 8.42
C SER A 97 -16.93 -10.71 6.93
N GLY A 98 -16.10 -11.37 6.14
CA GLY A 98 -15.72 -10.97 4.79
C GLY A 98 -16.91 -10.75 3.86
N GLY A 99 -17.79 -11.73 3.74
CA GLY A 99 -18.95 -11.65 2.85
C GLY A 99 -20.01 -10.59 3.29
N ARG A 100 -20.16 -10.36 4.61
CA ARG A 100 -21.04 -9.29 5.12
C ARG A 100 -20.42 -7.91 4.96
N ALA A 101 -19.11 -7.81 5.22
CA ALA A 101 -18.36 -6.58 5.08
C ALA A 101 -18.33 -6.09 3.62
N ALA A 102 -18.12 -6.98 2.66
CA ALA A 102 -18.15 -6.63 1.24
C ALA A 102 -19.48 -5.99 0.83
N LYS A 103 -20.62 -6.52 1.33
CA LYS A 103 -21.95 -5.95 1.08
C LYS A 103 -22.14 -4.59 1.74
N ALA A 104 -21.64 -4.41 2.95
CA ALA A 104 -21.71 -3.14 3.68
C ALA A 104 -20.89 -2.04 3.00
N LEU A 105 -19.81 -2.40 2.33
CA LEU A 105 -18.91 -1.48 1.64
C LEU A 105 -19.38 -1.05 0.25
N ALA A 106 -20.44 -1.65 -0.31
CA ALA A 106 -20.87 -1.39 -1.70
C ALA A 106 -20.97 0.09 -2.07
N PRO A 107 -21.57 0.99 -1.26
CA PRO A 107 -21.65 2.42 -1.58
C PRO A 107 -20.28 3.13 -1.62
N ASP A 108 -19.37 2.74 -0.74
CA ASP A 108 -18.04 3.33 -0.66
C ASP A 108 -17.13 2.83 -1.78
N LEU A 109 -17.26 1.56 -2.18
CA LEU A 109 -16.52 0.95 -3.29
C LEU A 109 -16.88 1.56 -4.65
N GLU A 110 -18.11 1.99 -4.83
CA GLU A 110 -18.57 2.66 -6.06
C GLU A 110 -17.91 4.03 -6.24
N THR A 111 -17.54 4.71 -5.14
CA THR A 111 -17.06 6.10 -5.16
C THR A 111 -15.60 6.26 -4.80
N ALA A 112 -14.92 5.20 -4.36
CA ALA A 112 -13.50 5.24 -4.03
C ALA A 112 -12.63 5.43 -5.28
N ASP A 113 -11.66 6.33 -5.23
CA ASP A 113 -10.60 6.44 -6.24
C ASP A 113 -9.48 5.41 -5.96
N VAL A 114 -9.28 5.04 -4.71
CA VAL A 114 -8.28 4.05 -4.27
C VAL A 114 -8.85 3.17 -3.18
N LEU A 115 -8.71 1.87 -3.35
CA LEU A 115 -8.92 0.86 -2.31
C LEU A 115 -7.56 0.42 -1.75
N LEU A 116 -7.33 0.60 -0.45
CA LEU A 116 -6.25 -0.07 0.28
C LEU A 116 -6.87 -1.16 1.15
N LEU A 117 -6.47 -2.42 0.95
CA LEU A 117 -7.02 -3.56 1.68
C LEU A 117 -5.90 -4.42 2.27
N GLY A 118 -6.04 -4.80 3.55
CA GLY A 118 -5.12 -5.71 4.22
C GLY A 118 -4.59 -5.28 5.57
N PRO A 119 -4.25 -3.99 5.79
CA PRO A 119 -3.72 -3.53 7.07
C PRO A 119 -4.56 -3.98 8.26
N GLY A 120 -3.98 -4.81 9.15
CA GLY A 120 -4.63 -5.26 10.36
C GLY A 120 -5.76 -6.28 10.19
N LEU A 121 -5.90 -6.95 9.04
CA LEU A 121 -6.70 -8.18 8.91
C LEU A 121 -5.97 -9.33 9.60
N ASP A 122 -6.70 -10.36 10.07
CA ASP A 122 -6.15 -11.43 10.90
C ASP A 122 -6.73 -12.83 10.64
N ASP A 123 -7.62 -12.98 9.66
CA ASP A 123 -8.18 -14.28 9.25
C ASP A 123 -8.10 -14.48 7.73
N ALA A 124 -7.51 -15.60 7.31
CA ALA A 124 -7.29 -15.88 5.89
C ALA A 124 -8.61 -16.16 5.14
N GLY A 125 -9.51 -16.98 5.72
CA GLY A 125 -10.76 -17.34 5.06
C GLY A 125 -11.69 -16.14 4.91
N GLN A 126 -11.81 -15.32 5.95
CA GLN A 126 -12.60 -14.09 5.89
C GLN A 126 -11.99 -13.05 4.94
N THR A 127 -10.65 -12.99 4.84
CA THR A 127 -9.97 -12.12 3.87
C THR A 127 -10.23 -12.57 2.43
N GLU A 128 -10.22 -13.88 2.15
CA GLU A 128 -10.59 -14.40 0.83
C GLU A 128 -12.04 -14.07 0.46
N GLU A 129 -12.99 -14.30 1.38
CA GLU A 129 -14.39 -13.94 1.17
C GLU A 129 -14.58 -12.43 0.92
N LEU A 130 -13.85 -11.60 1.66
CA LEU A 130 -13.86 -10.15 1.50
C LEU A 130 -13.35 -9.73 0.12
N LEU A 131 -12.20 -10.25 -0.31
CA LEU A 131 -11.60 -9.98 -1.62
C LEU A 131 -12.53 -10.41 -2.77
N ARG A 132 -13.10 -11.62 -2.71
CA ARG A 132 -14.06 -12.11 -3.69
C ARG A 132 -15.33 -11.25 -3.74
N GLY A 133 -15.81 -10.81 -2.58
CA GLY A 133 -17.02 -9.98 -2.47
C GLY A 133 -16.81 -8.55 -2.95
N ILE A 134 -15.66 -7.95 -2.67
CA ILE A 134 -15.32 -6.56 -3.08
C ILE A 134 -15.01 -6.47 -4.57
N SER A 135 -14.32 -7.47 -5.14
CA SER A 135 -13.82 -7.41 -6.51
C SER A 135 -14.87 -7.04 -7.57
N PRO A 136 -16.10 -7.57 -7.56
CA PRO A 136 -17.12 -7.18 -8.52
C PRO A 136 -17.83 -5.84 -8.21
N LEU A 137 -17.67 -5.29 -7.00
CA LEU A 137 -18.34 -4.07 -6.54
C LEU A 137 -17.48 -2.82 -6.67
N LEU A 138 -16.15 -3.01 -6.75
CA LEU A 138 -15.22 -1.89 -6.87
C LEU A 138 -15.33 -1.24 -8.24
N ASN A 139 -15.45 0.07 -8.24
CA ASN A 139 -15.44 0.90 -9.45
C ASN A 139 -14.23 0.56 -10.36
N ASP A 140 -14.47 0.49 -11.64
CA ASP A 140 -13.48 -0.01 -12.61
C ASP A 140 -12.28 0.95 -12.79
N ASP A 141 -12.40 2.22 -12.42
CA ASP A 141 -11.32 3.21 -12.48
C ASP A 141 -10.49 3.30 -11.19
N ALA A 142 -10.95 2.67 -10.10
CA ALA A 142 -10.25 2.72 -8.82
C ALA A 142 -8.93 1.95 -8.86
N ALA A 143 -7.86 2.56 -8.36
CA ALA A 143 -6.61 1.86 -8.09
C ALA A 143 -6.73 0.99 -6.84
N VAL A 144 -5.95 -0.11 -6.79
CA VAL A 144 -5.98 -1.06 -5.67
C VAL A 144 -4.57 -1.20 -5.08
N VAL A 145 -4.47 -1.09 -3.77
CA VAL A 145 -3.26 -1.43 -3.01
C VAL A 145 -3.59 -2.60 -2.09
N LEU A 146 -2.83 -3.68 -2.20
CA LEU A 146 -2.93 -4.82 -1.29
C LEU A 146 -1.67 -4.91 -0.43
N ASP A 147 -1.87 -5.06 0.88
CA ASP A 147 -0.81 -5.13 1.87
C ASP A 147 -1.11 -6.25 2.89
N ALA A 148 -0.10 -6.68 3.61
CA ALA A 148 -0.22 -7.57 4.75
C ALA A 148 -1.06 -8.84 4.45
N TYR A 149 -2.14 -9.03 5.21
CA TYR A 149 -2.95 -10.26 5.14
C TYR A 149 -3.58 -10.51 3.77
N ALA A 150 -3.93 -9.44 3.03
CA ALA A 150 -4.48 -9.57 1.68
C ALA A 150 -3.48 -10.20 0.69
N LEU A 151 -2.19 -9.94 0.87
CA LEU A 151 -1.13 -10.56 0.06
C LEU A 151 -1.01 -12.06 0.35
N GLY A 152 -1.22 -12.47 1.60
CA GLY A 152 -1.10 -13.85 2.04
C GLY A 152 -2.07 -14.82 1.37
N VAL A 153 -3.22 -14.34 0.91
CA VAL A 153 -4.28 -15.16 0.28
C VAL A 153 -4.41 -14.94 -1.22
N LEU A 154 -3.74 -13.94 -1.77
CA LEU A 154 -3.92 -13.51 -3.17
C LEU A 154 -3.57 -14.59 -4.19
N HIS A 155 -2.61 -15.46 -3.89
CA HIS A 155 -2.17 -16.54 -4.80
C HIS A 155 -3.31 -17.50 -5.19
N GLY A 156 -4.30 -17.68 -4.30
CA GLY A 156 -5.49 -18.52 -4.52
C GLY A 156 -6.66 -17.79 -5.23
N LEU A 157 -6.48 -16.53 -5.68
CA LEU A 157 -7.56 -15.67 -6.15
C LEU A 157 -7.31 -15.08 -7.56
N PRO A 158 -7.06 -15.91 -8.59
CA PRO A 158 -6.74 -15.39 -9.91
C PRO A 158 -7.86 -14.53 -10.51
N GLU A 159 -9.12 -14.84 -10.24
CA GLU A 159 -10.28 -14.08 -10.69
C GLU A 159 -10.32 -12.65 -10.09
N VAL A 160 -9.71 -12.45 -8.93
CA VAL A 160 -9.64 -11.16 -8.25
C VAL A 160 -8.51 -10.31 -8.84
N TYR A 161 -7.26 -10.80 -8.79
CA TYR A 161 -6.15 -9.97 -9.23
C TYR A 161 -6.13 -9.72 -10.74
N GLN A 162 -6.64 -10.64 -11.56
CA GLN A 162 -6.79 -10.42 -13.00
C GLN A 162 -7.78 -9.29 -13.32
N ARG A 163 -8.85 -9.15 -12.53
CA ARG A 163 -9.78 -8.03 -12.68
C ARG A 163 -9.14 -6.67 -12.38
N TRP A 164 -8.11 -6.65 -11.53
CA TRP A 164 -7.40 -5.44 -11.12
C TRP A 164 -6.08 -5.21 -11.86
N ALA A 165 -5.78 -6.05 -12.87
CA ALA A 165 -4.55 -5.94 -13.66
C ALA A 165 -4.34 -4.52 -14.21
N GLY A 166 -3.11 -4.01 -14.11
CA GLY A 166 -2.73 -2.68 -14.56
C GLY A 166 -3.05 -1.52 -13.60
N ARG A 167 -3.87 -1.75 -12.57
CA ARG A 167 -4.21 -0.76 -11.52
C ARG A 167 -3.95 -1.27 -10.10
N LEU A 168 -3.22 -2.39 -9.99
CA LEU A 168 -2.89 -3.07 -8.75
C LEU A 168 -1.47 -2.74 -8.32
N VAL A 169 -1.29 -2.41 -7.04
CA VAL A 169 0.00 -2.26 -6.37
C VAL A 169 0.07 -3.23 -5.19
N LEU A 170 1.18 -3.95 -5.06
CA LEU A 170 1.46 -4.88 -3.97
C LEU A 170 2.65 -4.38 -3.16
N THR A 171 2.56 -4.45 -1.83
CA THR A 171 3.60 -3.98 -0.90
C THR A 171 4.16 -5.11 -0.01
N PRO A 172 4.60 -6.24 -0.60
CA PRO A 172 5.01 -7.39 0.19
C PRO A 172 6.30 -7.13 0.97
N ASN A 173 6.38 -7.72 2.17
CA ASN A 173 7.66 -8.04 2.81
C ASN A 173 8.24 -9.35 2.22
N GLN A 174 9.45 -9.74 2.65
CA GLN A 174 10.13 -10.95 2.12
C GLN A 174 9.29 -12.24 2.27
N LYS A 175 8.62 -12.42 3.42
CA LYS A 175 7.80 -13.61 3.66
C LYS A 175 6.51 -13.62 2.84
N GLU A 176 5.92 -12.46 2.66
CA GLU A 176 4.75 -12.28 1.79
C GLU A 176 5.12 -12.49 0.31
N ALA A 177 6.28 -11.99 -0.10
CA ALA A 177 6.81 -12.21 -1.45
C ALA A 177 7.00 -13.72 -1.75
N ALA A 178 7.58 -14.45 -0.81
CA ALA A 178 7.73 -15.91 -0.94
C ALA A 178 6.38 -16.62 -1.06
N ARG A 179 5.37 -16.20 -0.28
CA ARG A 179 4.00 -16.76 -0.39
C ARG A 179 3.35 -16.45 -1.74
N LEU A 180 3.51 -15.23 -2.25
CA LEU A 180 2.99 -14.84 -3.56
C LEU A 180 3.58 -15.69 -4.69
N LEU A 181 4.87 -16.05 -4.59
CA LEU A 181 5.56 -16.91 -5.55
C LEU A 181 5.48 -18.40 -5.20
N GLU A 182 4.92 -18.77 -4.05
CA GLU A 182 4.85 -20.15 -3.55
C GLU A 182 6.25 -20.78 -3.42
N THR A 183 7.23 -19.97 -2.97
CA THR A 183 8.63 -20.36 -2.76
C THR A 183 8.96 -20.45 -1.27
N ASP A 184 10.17 -20.95 -0.94
CA ASP A 184 10.66 -21.03 0.44
C ASP A 184 10.90 -19.63 1.01
N PRO A 185 10.25 -19.24 2.12
CA PRO A 185 10.44 -17.93 2.74
C PRO A 185 11.84 -17.71 3.36
N ASP A 186 12.57 -18.78 3.64
CA ASP A 186 13.93 -18.74 4.19
C ASP A 186 15.00 -18.94 3.11
N GLY A 187 14.60 -19.05 1.83
CA GLY A 187 15.49 -19.19 0.68
C GLY A 187 16.28 -17.92 0.40
N ASP A 188 17.51 -18.09 -0.11
CA ASP A 188 18.30 -16.97 -0.63
C ASP A 188 17.68 -16.47 -1.94
N THR A 189 17.10 -15.27 -1.93
CA THR A 189 16.37 -14.70 -3.06
C THR A 189 16.95 -13.35 -3.49
N ASP A 190 17.11 -13.18 -4.79
CA ASP A 190 17.38 -11.87 -5.38
C ASP A 190 16.11 -11.02 -5.29
N THR A 191 16.15 -9.97 -4.45
CA THR A 191 15.00 -9.09 -4.22
C THR A 191 14.51 -8.43 -5.52
N GLU A 192 15.42 -8.06 -6.41
CA GLU A 192 15.06 -7.42 -7.69
C GLU A 192 14.33 -8.42 -8.60
N GLN A 193 14.86 -9.64 -8.75
CA GLN A 193 14.21 -10.67 -9.55
C GLN A 193 12.88 -11.10 -8.93
N THR A 194 12.82 -11.25 -7.61
CA THR A 194 11.58 -11.57 -6.88
C THR A 194 10.48 -10.53 -7.15
N ALA A 195 10.80 -9.25 -7.09
CA ALA A 195 9.84 -8.18 -7.40
C ALA A 195 9.35 -8.25 -8.85
N VAL A 196 10.24 -8.52 -9.80
CA VAL A 196 9.89 -8.69 -11.24
C VAL A 196 8.97 -9.89 -11.44
N ASP A 197 9.27 -11.01 -10.83
CA ASP A 197 8.47 -12.24 -10.97
C ASP A 197 7.04 -12.05 -10.41
N ILE A 198 6.92 -11.38 -9.25
CA ILE A 198 5.62 -11.04 -8.69
C ILE A 198 4.89 -10.07 -9.61
N ALA A 199 5.54 -9.01 -10.10
CA ALA A 199 4.93 -8.02 -10.98
C ALA A 199 4.37 -8.67 -12.27
N ALA A 200 5.13 -9.58 -12.87
CA ALA A 200 4.71 -10.33 -14.05
C ALA A 200 3.55 -11.30 -13.75
N LYS A 201 3.63 -12.06 -12.64
CA LYS A 201 2.59 -13.04 -12.24
C LYS A 201 1.25 -12.37 -11.98
N TYR A 202 1.24 -11.26 -11.25
CA TYR A 202 0.02 -10.58 -10.81
C TYR A 202 -0.41 -9.41 -11.69
N GLN A 203 0.37 -9.08 -12.73
CA GLN A 203 0.15 -7.90 -13.58
C GLN A 203 -0.02 -6.62 -12.73
N ALA A 204 0.85 -6.46 -11.73
CA ALA A 204 0.80 -5.43 -10.70
C ALA A 204 2.14 -4.71 -10.59
N VAL A 205 2.12 -3.48 -10.08
CA VAL A 205 3.34 -2.83 -9.59
C VAL A 205 3.66 -3.38 -8.21
N VAL A 206 4.93 -3.70 -7.96
CA VAL A 206 5.40 -4.28 -6.70
C VAL A 206 6.39 -3.34 -6.04
N ALA A 207 6.21 -3.07 -4.74
CA ALA A 207 7.16 -2.37 -3.90
C ALA A 207 7.72 -3.34 -2.84
N LEU A 208 8.95 -3.80 -3.03
CA LEU A 208 9.62 -4.79 -2.19
C LEU A 208 11.00 -4.28 -1.76
N HIS A 209 11.17 -3.97 -0.47
CA HIS A 209 12.49 -3.58 0.12
C HIS A 209 13.27 -2.54 -0.69
N GLY A 210 12.60 -1.46 -1.12
CA GLY A 210 13.24 -0.38 -1.91
C GLY A 210 13.36 -0.68 -3.41
N VAL A 211 12.93 -1.85 -3.87
CA VAL A 211 12.80 -2.18 -5.29
C VAL A 211 11.35 -1.96 -5.71
N ILE A 212 11.16 -1.26 -6.82
CA ILE A 212 9.87 -1.15 -7.48
C ILE A 212 9.96 -1.88 -8.82
N ALA A 213 9.01 -2.76 -9.11
CA ALA A 213 8.93 -3.47 -10.40
C ALA A 213 7.55 -3.29 -11.02
N ALA A 214 7.50 -3.05 -12.32
CA ALA A 214 6.28 -2.96 -13.10
C ALA A 214 6.08 -4.21 -13.98
N PRO A 215 4.83 -4.54 -14.38
CA PRO A 215 4.54 -5.72 -15.19
C PRO A 215 5.26 -5.76 -16.54
N ASP A 216 5.62 -4.61 -17.08
CA ASP A 216 6.34 -4.47 -18.37
C ASP A 216 7.86 -4.66 -18.24
N GLY A 217 8.36 -4.98 -17.04
CA GLY A 217 9.76 -5.22 -16.74
C GLY A 217 10.57 -3.97 -16.38
N ARG A 218 9.97 -2.77 -16.36
CA ARG A 218 10.63 -1.57 -15.83
C ARG A 218 10.85 -1.72 -14.33
N ARG A 219 11.99 -1.20 -13.85
CA ARG A 219 12.41 -1.32 -12.47
C ARG A 219 13.03 -0.04 -11.95
N TRP A 220 12.79 0.23 -10.68
CA TRP A 220 13.39 1.35 -9.95
C TRP A 220 13.96 0.86 -8.62
N VAL A 221 15.05 1.49 -8.18
CA VAL A 221 15.67 1.19 -6.90
C VAL A 221 15.78 2.48 -6.08
N ILE A 222 15.35 2.41 -4.83
CA ILE A 222 15.45 3.49 -3.85
C ILE A 222 16.63 3.17 -2.92
N PRO A 223 17.78 3.87 -3.05
CA PRO A 223 18.97 3.61 -2.23
C PRO A 223 18.88 4.33 -0.86
N ALA A 224 17.72 4.26 -0.21
CA ALA A 224 17.44 4.85 1.09
C ALA A 224 16.67 3.85 1.96
N GLY A 225 16.66 4.07 3.26
CA GLY A 225 16.06 3.20 4.24
C GLY A 225 17.09 2.39 5.03
N ASN A 226 16.74 2.03 6.24
CA ASN A 226 17.59 1.30 7.17
C ASN A 226 16.76 0.31 8.00
N SER A 227 17.44 -0.50 8.82
CA SER A 227 16.79 -1.53 9.65
C SER A 227 15.76 -1.01 10.65
N GLY A 228 15.78 0.28 10.98
CA GLY A 228 14.78 0.91 11.84
C GLY A 228 13.37 0.89 11.24
N LEU A 229 13.26 0.84 9.92
CA LEU A 229 11.98 0.67 9.22
C LEU A 229 11.34 -0.71 9.45
N GLY A 230 12.03 -1.65 10.07
CA GLY A 230 11.47 -2.92 10.55
C GLY A 230 10.59 -2.78 11.79
N THR A 231 10.19 -1.57 12.18
CA THR A 231 9.26 -1.33 13.30
C THR A 231 7.81 -1.67 12.91
N SER A 232 7.02 -2.12 13.91
CA SER A 232 5.61 -2.48 13.70
C SER A 232 4.81 -1.28 13.17
N GLY A 233 4.01 -1.50 12.13
CA GLY A 233 3.19 -0.48 11.49
C GLY A 233 3.88 0.31 10.38
N SER A 234 5.18 0.12 10.15
CA SER A 234 5.93 0.81 9.09
C SER A 234 5.43 0.44 7.68
N GLY A 235 5.09 -0.84 7.44
CA GLY A 235 4.47 -1.29 6.19
C GLY A 235 3.12 -0.62 5.94
N ASP A 236 2.27 -0.53 6.98
CA ASP A 236 0.97 0.15 6.88
C ASP A 236 1.13 1.62 6.46
N VAL A 237 2.15 2.31 7.00
CA VAL A 237 2.49 3.69 6.61
C VAL A 237 2.92 3.76 5.14
N LEU A 238 3.75 2.81 4.66
CA LEU A 238 4.16 2.75 3.26
C LEU A 238 2.96 2.53 2.33
N ALA A 239 2.14 1.52 2.61
CA ALA A 239 0.95 1.21 1.82
C ALA A 239 -0.03 2.41 1.78
N GLY A 240 -0.21 3.08 2.91
CA GLY A 240 -1.00 4.31 3.00
C GLY A 240 -0.43 5.46 2.17
N ALA A 241 0.90 5.68 2.20
CA ALA A 241 1.55 6.72 1.41
C ALA A 241 1.38 6.46 -0.10
N ILE A 242 1.58 5.21 -0.56
CA ILE A 242 1.35 4.82 -1.96
C ILE A 242 -0.11 5.10 -2.35
N SER A 243 -1.07 4.69 -1.50
CA SER A 243 -2.49 4.92 -1.72
C SER A 243 -2.84 6.42 -1.83
N GLY A 244 -2.23 7.26 -1.02
CA GLY A 244 -2.43 8.70 -1.08
C GLY A 244 -1.91 9.33 -2.38
N PHE A 245 -0.80 8.84 -2.94
CA PHE A 245 -0.32 9.30 -4.26
C PHE A 245 -1.20 8.81 -5.40
N LEU A 246 -1.71 7.57 -5.34
CA LEU A 246 -2.70 7.07 -6.30
C LEU A 246 -3.97 7.92 -6.31
N ALA A 247 -4.49 8.30 -5.14
CA ALA A 247 -5.65 9.18 -5.02
C ALA A 247 -5.41 10.53 -5.72
N ARG A 248 -4.18 11.04 -5.67
CA ARG A 248 -3.74 12.25 -6.38
C ARG A 248 -3.48 12.02 -7.87
N LYS A 249 -3.95 10.88 -8.43
CA LYS A 249 -3.84 10.52 -9.86
C LYS A 249 -2.42 10.25 -10.34
N ALA A 250 -1.51 9.85 -9.44
CA ALA A 250 -0.24 9.26 -9.87
C ALA A 250 -0.48 7.90 -10.55
N SER A 251 0.38 7.55 -11.51
CA SER A 251 0.38 6.17 -12.01
C SER A 251 0.83 5.20 -10.90
N PRO A 252 0.52 3.90 -10.99
CA PRO A 252 0.96 2.91 -10.01
C PRO A 252 2.48 2.94 -9.74
N GLU A 253 3.30 3.04 -10.78
CA GLU A 253 4.76 3.12 -10.66
C GLU A 253 5.20 4.42 -9.98
N GLN A 254 4.60 5.53 -10.38
CA GLN A 254 4.90 6.83 -9.80
C GLN A 254 4.54 6.86 -8.31
N ALA A 255 3.36 6.36 -7.94
CA ALA A 255 2.91 6.30 -6.57
C ALA A 255 3.81 5.40 -5.70
N ALA A 256 4.21 4.23 -6.23
CA ALA A 256 5.13 3.32 -5.56
C ALA A 256 6.52 3.96 -5.35
N CYS A 257 7.09 4.61 -6.37
CA CYS A 257 8.38 5.30 -6.27
C CYS A 257 8.33 6.47 -5.27
N TRP A 258 7.33 7.34 -5.35
CA TRP A 258 7.18 8.46 -4.43
C TRP A 258 6.93 7.99 -2.99
N GLY A 259 5.99 7.07 -2.78
CA GLY A 259 5.64 6.54 -1.45
C GLY A 259 6.84 5.88 -0.79
N THR A 260 7.53 4.99 -1.50
CA THR A 260 8.72 4.29 -0.98
C THR A 260 9.88 5.25 -0.71
N TYR A 261 10.13 6.22 -1.60
CA TYR A 261 11.20 7.20 -1.39
C TYR A 261 10.94 8.06 -0.14
N LEU A 262 9.71 8.58 0.04
CA LEU A 262 9.38 9.39 1.21
C LEU A 262 9.48 8.59 2.50
N HIS A 263 8.95 7.37 2.49
CA HIS A 263 8.98 6.46 3.64
C HIS A 263 10.42 6.10 4.03
N SER A 264 11.25 5.68 3.09
CA SER A 264 12.64 5.31 3.32
C SER A 264 13.48 6.48 3.79
N THR A 265 13.38 7.64 3.14
CA THR A 265 14.13 8.85 3.51
C THR A 265 13.68 9.40 4.88
N ALA A 266 12.38 9.33 5.20
CA ALA A 266 11.88 9.70 6.52
C ALA A 266 12.46 8.78 7.61
N GLY A 267 12.53 7.47 7.35
CA GLY A 267 13.17 6.51 8.25
C GLY A 267 14.64 6.81 8.50
N ASP A 268 15.41 7.16 7.46
CA ASP A 268 16.81 7.54 7.58
C ASP A 268 16.99 8.79 8.46
N ARG A 269 16.12 9.79 8.30
CA ARG A 269 16.16 11.02 9.13
C ARG A 269 15.83 10.75 10.58
N LEU A 270 14.81 9.93 10.84
CA LEU A 270 14.45 9.55 12.19
C LEU A 270 15.56 8.72 12.85
N SER A 271 16.16 7.79 12.11
CA SER A 271 17.32 7.03 12.58
C SER A 271 18.51 7.95 12.94
N ALA A 272 18.80 8.94 12.13
CA ALA A 272 19.86 9.90 12.41
C ALA A 272 19.58 10.80 13.61
N ALA A 273 18.32 11.14 13.84
CA ALA A 273 17.90 12.05 14.92
C ALA A 273 17.71 11.33 16.27
N GLN A 274 17.21 10.09 16.26
CA GLN A 274 16.76 9.38 17.47
C GLN A 274 17.51 8.06 17.72
N GLY A 275 18.26 7.58 16.73
CA GLY A 275 18.89 6.27 16.72
C GLY A 275 18.13 5.25 15.86
N PRO A 276 18.83 4.21 15.37
CA PRO A 276 18.32 3.33 14.31
C PRO A 276 17.13 2.45 14.71
N LEU A 277 16.86 2.26 16.01
CA LEU A 277 15.79 1.40 16.51
C LEU A 277 14.85 2.13 17.48
N SER A 278 14.89 3.45 17.52
CA SER A 278 14.22 4.22 18.58
C SER A 278 12.98 4.99 18.12
N PHE A 279 12.68 5.03 16.81
CA PHE A 279 11.49 5.70 16.32
C PHE A 279 10.32 4.73 16.09
N LEU A 280 9.11 5.25 16.17
CA LEU A 280 7.87 4.52 15.96
C LEU A 280 7.33 4.80 14.55
N ALA A 281 6.53 3.87 14.01
CA ALA A 281 5.88 4.05 12.70
C ALA A 281 5.02 5.33 12.61
N GLY A 282 4.39 5.73 13.72
CA GLY A 282 3.61 6.97 13.79
C GLY A 282 4.45 8.24 13.55
N GLU A 283 5.76 8.22 13.83
CA GLU A 283 6.63 9.38 13.61
C GLU A 283 6.99 9.57 12.14
N LEU A 284 6.94 8.49 11.33
CA LEU A 284 7.06 8.58 9.87
C LEU A 284 5.98 9.50 9.27
N LEU A 285 4.77 9.52 9.86
CA LEU A 285 3.67 10.38 9.42
C LEU A 285 4.01 11.87 9.49
N GLU A 286 4.85 12.27 10.44
CA GLU A 286 5.30 13.65 10.60
C GLU A 286 6.58 13.96 9.81
N ALA A 287 7.42 12.95 9.56
CA ALA A 287 8.67 13.10 8.83
C ALA A 287 8.47 13.13 7.31
N MET A 288 7.60 12.29 6.75
CA MET A 288 7.35 12.21 5.30
C MET A 288 6.94 13.53 4.66
N PRO A 289 6.00 14.34 5.21
CA PRO A 289 5.65 15.64 4.63
C PRO A 289 6.83 16.61 4.54
N ARG A 290 7.79 16.54 5.46
CA ARG A 290 8.99 17.37 5.43
C ARG A 290 9.91 16.96 4.27
N VAL A 291 10.09 15.66 4.05
CA VAL A 291 10.83 15.15 2.87
C VAL A 291 10.12 15.57 1.58
N MET A 292 8.79 15.45 1.52
CA MET A 292 8.00 15.83 0.36
C MET A 292 8.15 17.33 0.04
N ALA A 293 8.13 18.20 1.05
CA ALA A 293 8.28 19.65 0.86
C ALA A 293 9.58 20.02 0.14
N GLU A 294 10.69 19.35 0.43
CA GLU A 294 11.99 19.60 -0.23
C GLU A 294 12.02 19.17 -1.71
N LEU A 295 11.16 18.22 -2.09
CA LEU A 295 11.03 17.75 -3.47
C LEU A 295 10.07 18.60 -4.29
N THR A 296 9.22 19.37 -3.61
CA THR A 296 8.13 20.12 -4.25
C THR A 296 8.38 21.63 -4.34
N VAL A 297 9.51 22.09 -3.83
CA VAL A 297 9.98 23.50 -3.94
C VAL A 297 10.79 23.71 -5.21
#